data_5fd279f2dfcd8db0231c12acba4960f2
#
_entry.id   5fd279f2dfcd8db0231c12acba4960f2
#
_cell.length_a   1.000
_cell.length_b   1.000
_cell.length_c   1.000
_cell.angle_alpha   90.00
_cell.angle_beta   90.00
_cell.angle_gamma   90.00
#
_symmetry.space_group_name_H-M   'P 1'
#
loop_
_entity.id
_entity.type
_entity.pdbx_description
1 polymer ?
#
loop_
_entity_poly.entity_id
_entity_poly.type
_entity_poly.pdbx_seq_one_letter_code
_entity_poly.pdbx_strand_id
1 'polypeptide(L)'
;MTDAYVRHADNSEYQTYLYENIMKPFLPAFDEWNRTCGYGGNDFWNNFYDDMEWMALACLRVYELTGDQDYYSALMKMWDHIKGAKNDYKGVGGMAWKTDLPASRMSCSNGPGCLLAMKLYQLTVTEAKDGWEDKAAYYLNFAKEVYNWMTAYLCDTSTGQVYDNLGIRDDGTPGDPDKVCLLYTSPSPRDRQKS
;
A
#
# COMPACT_ATOMS: atom_id res chain seq x y z
N MET A 1 -7.36 8.12 -13.63
CA MET A 1 -8.78 8.05 -13.26
C MET A 1 -9.11 9.06 -12.14
N THR A 2 -8.68 8.90 -10.92
CA THR A 2 -8.92 9.82 -9.80
C THR A 2 -8.44 11.24 -10.04
N ASP A 3 -7.29 11.42 -10.69
CA ASP A 3 -6.78 12.75 -11.06
C ASP A 3 -7.67 13.46 -12.10
N ALA A 4 -8.26 12.73 -13.05
CA ALA A 4 -9.22 13.29 -13.98
C ALA A 4 -10.50 13.75 -13.26
N TYR A 5 -10.98 12.95 -12.30
CA TYR A 5 -12.12 13.29 -11.46
C TYR A 5 -11.89 14.61 -10.69
N VAL A 6 -10.70 14.77 -10.10
CA VAL A 6 -10.34 15.98 -9.34
C VAL A 6 -10.15 17.19 -10.25
N ARG A 7 -9.48 17.03 -11.40
CA ARG A 7 -9.22 18.14 -12.35
C ARG A 7 -10.48 18.73 -12.95
N HIS A 8 -11.58 17.98 -12.98
CA HIS A 8 -12.87 18.41 -13.52
C HIS A 8 -13.93 18.54 -12.42
N ALA A 9 -13.50 19.02 -11.24
CA ALA A 9 -14.40 19.23 -10.09
C ALA A 9 -15.53 20.25 -10.38
N ASP A 10 -15.34 21.12 -11.34
CA ASP A 10 -16.31 22.09 -11.84
C ASP A 10 -17.33 21.51 -12.85
N ASN A 11 -17.11 20.28 -13.32
CA ASN A 11 -17.96 19.60 -14.30
C ASN A 11 -18.60 18.34 -13.68
N SER A 12 -19.77 18.52 -13.07
CA SER A 12 -20.50 17.43 -12.39
C SER A 12 -20.96 16.33 -13.34
N GLU A 13 -21.27 16.64 -14.60
CA GLU A 13 -21.66 15.64 -15.61
C GLU A 13 -20.48 14.74 -15.95
N TYR A 14 -19.30 15.32 -16.13
CA TYR A 14 -18.09 14.54 -16.40
C TYR A 14 -17.64 13.73 -15.18
N GLN A 15 -17.77 14.27 -13.97
CA GLN A 15 -17.53 13.51 -12.74
C GLN A 15 -18.48 12.32 -12.61
N THR A 16 -19.78 12.52 -12.87
CA THR A 16 -20.76 11.44 -12.88
C THR A 16 -20.42 10.37 -13.92
N TYR A 17 -20.03 10.79 -15.13
CA TYR A 17 -19.58 9.87 -16.17
C TYR A 17 -18.39 9.03 -15.73
N LEU A 18 -17.35 9.65 -15.17
CA LEU A 18 -16.16 8.93 -14.68
C LEU A 18 -16.50 7.94 -13.57
N TYR A 19 -17.36 8.35 -12.65
CA TYR A 19 -17.78 7.48 -11.56
C TYR A 19 -18.60 6.29 -12.06
N GLU A 20 -19.70 6.52 -12.78
CA GLU A 20 -20.64 5.46 -13.17
C GLU A 20 -20.04 4.50 -14.22
N ASN A 21 -19.22 5.00 -15.15
CA ASN A 21 -18.73 4.20 -16.27
C ASN A 21 -17.32 3.66 -16.10
N ILE A 22 -16.55 4.18 -15.13
CA ILE A 22 -15.16 3.76 -14.94
C ILE A 22 -14.91 3.29 -13.51
N MET A 23 -15.17 4.15 -12.51
CA MET A 23 -14.85 3.80 -11.12
C MET A 23 -15.74 2.67 -10.61
N LYS A 24 -17.05 2.83 -10.67
CA LYS A 24 -18.01 1.88 -10.12
C LYS A 24 -17.90 0.46 -10.72
N PRO A 25 -17.77 0.27 -12.05
CA PRO A 25 -17.57 -1.07 -12.62
C PRO A 25 -16.18 -1.64 -12.42
N PHE A 26 -15.18 -0.82 -12.08
CA PHE A 26 -13.80 -1.28 -11.90
C PHE A 26 -13.66 -2.25 -10.72
N LEU A 27 -14.26 -1.95 -9.59
CA LEU A 27 -14.08 -2.74 -8.36
C LEU A 27 -14.54 -4.20 -8.51
N PRO A 28 -15.77 -4.51 -9.00
CA PRO A 28 -16.18 -5.89 -9.24
C PRO A 28 -15.38 -6.58 -10.34
N ALA A 29 -14.94 -5.85 -11.37
CA ALA A 29 -14.09 -6.41 -12.42
C ALA A 29 -12.69 -6.78 -11.87
N PHE A 30 -12.13 -5.96 -10.99
CA PHE A 30 -10.87 -6.28 -10.32
C PHE A 30 -11.02 -7.49 -9.38
N ASP A 31 -12.09 -7.58 -8.59
CA ASP A 31 -12.34 -8.72 -7.70
C ASP A 31 -12.43 -10.03 -8.50
N GLU A 32 -13.15 -10.03 -9.61
CA GLU A 32 -13.23 -11.18 -10.50
C GLU A 32 -11.88 -11.57 -11.09
N TRP A 33 -11.13 -10.59 -11.60
CA TRP A 33 -9.79 -10.82 -12.11
C TRP A 33 -8.87 -11.39 -11.01
N ASN A 34 -8.89 -10.81 -9.82
CA ASN A 34 -8.05 -11.26 -8.70
C ASN A 34 -8.35 -12.71 -8.31
N ARG A 35 -9.63 -13.11 -8.28
CA ARG A 35 -10.02 -14.51 -8.00
C ARG A 35 -9.56 -15.51 -9.05
N THR A 36 -9.33 -15.07 -10.28
CA THR A 36 -9.02 -15.94 -11.43
C THR A 36 -7.55 -15.88 -11.86
N CYS A 37 -6.75 -14.96 -11.37
CA CYS A 37 -5.35 -14.75 -11.80
C CYS A 37 -4.36 -15.82 -11.32
N GLY A 38 -4.80 -16.81 -10.53
CA GLY A 38 -3.99 -17.94 -10.08
C GLY A 38 -3.15 -17.72 -8.82
N TYR A 39 -3.02 -16.47 -8.35
CA TYR A 39 -2.34 -16.10 -7.11
C TYR A 39 -3.19 -15.20 -6.19
N GLY A 40 -4.42 -14.93 -6.59
CA GLY A 40 -5.44 -14.24 -5.82
C GLY A 40 -6.52 -15.17 -5.29
N GLY A 41 -7.45 -14.61 -4.52
CA GLY A 41 -8.53 -15.34 -3.86
C GLY A 41 -9.73 -14.46 -3.52
N ASN A 42 -10.57 -14.96 -2.63
CA ASN A 42 -11.76 -14.25 -2.17
C ASN A 42 -11.39 -13.03 -1.32
N ASP A 43 -12.31 -12.09 -1.19
CA ASP A 43 -12.17 -10.88 -0.38
C ASP A 43 -10.92 -10.07 -0.69
N PHE A 44 -10.57 -9.99 -1.99
CA PHE A 44 -9.39 -9.29 -2.50
C PHE A 44 -8.05 -9.83 -1.99
N TRP A 45 -8.02 -11.03 -1.41
CA TRP A 45 -6.77 -11.66 -1.00
C TRP A 45 -5.88 -11.93 -2.21
N ASN A 46 -4.58 -11.66 -2.06
CA ASN A 46 -3.54 -11.95 -3.05
C ASN A 46 -2.31 -12.50 -2.34
N ASN A 47 -1.57 -13.39 -3.00
CA ASN A 47 -0.33 -13.92 -2.44
C ASN A 47 0.76 -12.85 -2.28
N PHE A 48 0.67 -11.76 -3.05
CA PHE A 48 1.60 -10.62 -3.00
C PHE A 48 1.00 -9.48 -2.20
N TYR A 49 1.68 -9.07 -1.13
CA TYR A 49 1.20 -8.00 -0.26
C TYR A 49 1.22 -6.63 -0.94
N ASP A 50 2.25 -6.34 -1.75
CA ASP A 50 2.35 -5.08 -2.51
C ASP A 50 1.21 -4.89 -3.50
N ASP A 51 0.72 -5.96 -4.17
CA ASP A 51 -0.45 -5.89 -5.05
C ASP A 51 -1.70 -5.45 -4.27
N MET A 52 -1.93 -6.05 -3.09
CA MET A 52 -3.05 -5.64 -2.21
C MET A 52 -2.89 -4.22 -1.69
N GLU A 53 -1.68 -3.80 -1.34
CA GLU A 53 -1.38 -2.46 -0.83
C GLU A 53 -1.66 -1.37 -1.86
N TRP A 54 -1.21 -1.56 -3.10
CA TRP A 54 -1.48 -0.62 -4.18
C TRP A 54 -2.97 -0.53 -4.50
N MET A 55 -3.67 -1.66 -4.52
CA MET A 55 -5.12 -1.67 -4.74
C MET A 55 -5.87 -1.02 -3.57
N ALA A 56 -5.46 -1.28 -2.33
CA ALA A 56 -6.04 -0.66 -1.15
C ALA A 56 -5.87 0.87 -1.15
N LEU A 57 -4.69 1.37 -1.55
CA LEU A 57 -4.44 2.81 -1.73
C LEU A 57 -5.33 3.41 -2.83
N ALA A 58 -5.56 2.68 -3.91
CA ALA A 58 -6.48 3.11 -4.97
C ALA A 58 -7.94 3.16 -4.47
N CYS A 59 -8.38 2.15 -3.73
CA CYS A 59 -9.71 2.11 -3.12
C CYS A 59 -9.91 3.25 -2.13
N LEU A 60 -8.92 3.51 -1.28
CA LEU A 60 -8.95 4.64 -0.35
C LEU A 60 -9.13 5.96 -1.09
N ARG A 61 -8.39 6.17 -2.17
CA ARG A 61 -8.47 7.39 -2.97
C ARG A 61 -9.85 7.58 -3.60
N VAL A 62 -10.48 6.52 -4.10
CA VAL A 62 -11.85 6.61 -4.63
C VAL A 62 -12.84 6.91 -3.50
N TYR A 63 -12.72 6.23 -2.36
CA TYR A 63 -13.57 6.51 -1.20
C TYR A 63 -13.46 7.96 -0.71
N GLU A 64 -12.25 8.49 -0.56
CA GLU A 64 -12.02 9.90 -0.16
C GLU A 64 -12.69 10.90 -1.12
N LEU A 65 -12.81 10.57 -2.40
CA LEU A 65 -13.38 11.44 -3.42
C LEU A 65 -14.89 11.31 -3.58
N THR A 66 -15.44 10.13 -3.35
CA THR A 66 -16.82 9.80 -3.71
C THR A 66 -17.72 9.43 -2.52
N GLY A 67 -17.12 9.03 -1.40
CA GLY A 67 -17.84 8.47 -0.24
C GLY A 67 -18.37 7.05 -0.49
N ASP A 68 -17.98 6.37 -1.57
CA ASP A 68 -18.48 5.05 -1.96
C ASP A 68 -18.08 3.98 -0.94
N GLN A 69 -19.07 3.41 -0.27
CA GLN A 69 -18.88 2.43 0.80
C GLN A 69 -18.42 1.07 0.30
N ASP A 70 -18.63 0.72 -0.97
CA ASP A 70 -18.12 -0.52 -1.55
C ASP A 70 -16.59 -0.46 -1.64
N TYR A 71 -16.05 0.70 -2.02
CA TYR A 71 -14.61 0.94 -2.01
C TYR A 71 -14.02 0.96 -0.60
N TYR A 72 -14.72 1.51 0.38
CA TYR A 72 -14.30 1.43 1.78
C TYR A 72 -14.30 -0.01 2.30
N SER A 73 -15.34 -0.78 1.98
CA SER A 73 -15.42 -2.20 2.35
C SER A 73 -14.28 -3.02 1.75
N ALA A 74 -14.00 -2.82 0.45
CA ALA A 74 -12.88 -3.48 -0.22
C ALA A 74 -11.51 -3.11 0.39
N LEU A 75 -11.30 -1.82 0.67
CA LEU A 75 -10.12 -1.32 1.38
C LEU A 75 -9.91 -2.06 2.71
N MET A 76 -10.96 -2.17 3.52
CA MET A 76 -10.85 -2.80 4.84
C MET A 76 -10.62 -4.30 4.77
N LYS A 77 -11.19 -4.99 3.80
CA LYS A 77 -10.90 -6.41 3.53
C LYS A 77 -9.44 -6.62 3.17
N MET A 78 -8.90 -5.80 2.26
CA MET A 78 -7.49 -5.86 1.91
C MET A 78 -6.60 -5.52 3.11
N TRP A 79 -6.94 -4.50 3.91
CA TRP A 79 -6.19 -4.19 5.12
C TRP A 79 -6.13 -5.37 6.10
N ASP A 80 -7.23 -6.11 6.25
CA ASP A 80 -7.27 -7.30 7.12
C ASP A 80 -6.27 -8.39 6.68
N HIS A 81 -5.98 -8.49 5.39
CA HIS A 81 -4.92 -9.35 4.89
C HIS A 81 -3.54 -8.70 5.03
N ILE A 82 -3.39 -7.44 4.60
CA ILE A 82 -2.12 -6.69 4.56
C ILE A 82 -1.47 -6.58 5.94
N LYS A 83 -2.25 -6.37 7.01
CA LYS A 83 -1.69 -6.27 8.38
C LYS A 83 -0.90 -7.51 8.79
N GLY A 84 -1.20 -8.69 8.22
CA GLY A 84 -0.46 -9.93 8.42
C GLY A 84 0.93 -9.95 7.78
N ALA A 85 1.22 -9.05 6.84
CA ALA A 85 2.56 -8.91 6.26
C ALA A 85 3.60 -8.47 7.29
N LYS A 86 3.18 -7.65 8.27
CA LYS A 86 3.99 -7.28 9.42
C LYS A 86 4.03 -8.44 10.40
N ASN A 87 4.72 -9.50 10.01
CA ASN A 87 4.90 -10.69 10.81
C ASN A 87 6.19 -10.62 11.64
N ASP A 88 6.19 -11.37 12.71
CA ASP A 88 7.32 -11.45 13.64
C ASP A 88 8.26 -12.62 13.29
N TYR A 89 8.48 -12.86 12.00
CA TYR A 89 9.37 -13.94 11.55
C TYR A 89 10.76 -13.76 12.16
N LYS A 90 11.15 -14.67 13.03
CA LYS A 90 12.43 -14.66 13.78
C LYS A 90 12.71 -13.33 14.52
N GLY A 91 11.70 -12.55 14.86
CA GLY A 91 11.85 -11.30 15.61
C GLY A 91 12.41 -10.10 14.83
N VAL A 92 12.51 -10.17 13.51
CA VAL A 92 13.22 -9.14 12.73
C VAL A 92 12.38 -7.91 12.41
N GLY A 93 11.06 -8.03 12.37
CA GLY A 93 10.14 -6.94 11.99
C GLY A 93 10.07 -6.69 10.48
N GLY A 94 9.54 -5.53 10.09
CA GLY A 94 9.24 -5.18 8.70
C GLY A 94 8.04 -5.95 8.15
N MET A 95 7.74 -5.75 6.87
CA MET A 95 6.65 -6.41 6.16
C MET A 95 7.17 -7.43 5.15
N ALA A 96 6.57 -8.60 5.12
CA ALA A 96 6.85 -9.62 4.10
C ALA A 96 6.36 -9.15 2.73
N TRP A 97 6.99 -9.63 1.67
CA TRP A 97 6.54 -9.40 0.30
C TRP A 97 5.41 -10.35 -0.11
N LYS A 98 5.51 -11.61 0.31
CA LYS A 98 4.53 -12.66 -0.03
C LYS A 98 4.08 -13.42 1.20
N THR A 99 2.87 -13.96 1.13
CA THR A 99 2.30 -14.76 2.22
C THR A 99 3.06 -16.06 2.47
N ASP A 100 3.62 -16.66 1.43
CA ASP A 100 4.40 -17.91 1.48
C ASP A 100 5.92 -17.70 1.61
N LEU A 101 6.38 -16.45 1.67
CA LEU A 101 7.78 -16.07 1.85
C LEU A 101 7.97 -15.10 3.03
N PRO A 102 7.73 -15.54 4.27
CA PRO A 102 7.73 -14.68 5.46
C PRO A 102 9.10 -14.05 5.77
N ALA A 103 10.18 -14.60 5.22
CA ALA A 103 11.54 -14.05 5.34
C ALA A 103 11.85 -12.93 4.35
N SER A 104 11.07 -12.78 3.29
CA SER A 104 11.34 -11.77 2.26
C SER A 104 10.88 -10.39 2.73
N ARG A 105 11.76 -9.41 2.65
CA ARG A 105 11.51 -8.01 3.01
C ARG A 105 11.86 -7.12 1.83
N MET A 106 10.84 -6.60 1.16
CA MET A 106 11.02 -5.76 -0.03
C MET A 106 10.51 -4.35 0.20
N SER A 107 11.15 -3.38 -0.41
CA SER A 107 10.74 -1.97 -0.34
C SER A 107 9.38 -1.73 -0.99
N CYS A 108 9.03 -2.53 -2.03
CA CYS A 108 7.74 -2.44 -2.70
C CYS A 108 6.54 -2.81 -1.82
N SER A 109 6.74 -3.56 -0.70
CA SER A 109 5.70 -3.82 0.30
C SER A 109 5.86 -2.91 1.52
N ASN A 110 7.08 -2.69 2.02
CA ASN A 110 7.28 -1.88 3.22
C ASN A 110 6.89 -0.41 3.01
N GLY A 111 7.19 0.16 1.84
CA GLY A 111 6.83 1.54 1.51
C GLY A 111 5.32 1.77 1.40
N PRO A 112 4.62 1.07 0.49
CA PRO A 112 3.17 1.22 0.34
C PRO A 112 2.38 0.81 1.59
N GLY A 113 2.79 -0.25 2.30
CA GLY A 113 2.15 -0.67 3.55
C GLY A 113 2.27 0.39 4.65
N CYS A 114 3.43 1.02 4.80
CA CYS A 114 3.61 2.17 5.67
C CYS A 114 2.72 3.35 5.26
N LEU A 115 2.70 3.69 3.97
CA LEU A 115 1.86 4.77 3.43
C LEU A 115 0.37 4.50 3.67
N LEU A 116 -0.09 3.27 3.41
CA LEU A 116 -1.47 2.88 3.63
C LEU A 116 -1.88 3.03 5.09
N ALA A 117 -1.04 2.56 6.02
CA ALA A 117 -1.30 2.72 7.45
C ALA A 117 -1.39 4.20 7.87
N MET A 118 -0.52 5.07 7.36
CA MET A 118 -0.59 6.51 7.59
C MET A 118 -1.85 7.15 7.02
N LYS A 119 -2.28 6.69 5.84
CA LYS A 119 -3.54 7.16 5.22
C LYS A 119 -4.76 6.69 6.00
N LEU A 120 -4.78 5.46 6.50
CA LEU A 120 -5.85 4.96 7.38
C LEU A 120 -5.88 5.72 8.71
N TYR A 121 -4.72 6.08 9.27
CA TYR A 121 -4.63 6.97 10.42
C TYR A 121 -5.30 8.32 10.13
N GLN A 122 -4.93 8.98 9.03
CA GLN A 122 -5.51 10.27 8.62
C GLN A 122 -7.02 10.19 8.42
N LEU A 123 -7.50 9.17 7.72
CA LEU A 123 -8.94 8.93 7.53
C LEU A 123 -9.66 8.76 8.87
N THR A 124 -9.12 7.93 9.76
CA THR A 124 -9.71 7.62 11.07
C THR A 124 -9.82 8.89 11.94
N VAL A 125 -8.79 9.73 11.96
CA VAL A 125 -8.81 11.02 12.69
C VAL A 125 -9.81 11.99 12.05
N THR A 126 -9.89 12.04 10.72
CA THR A 126 -10.81 12.95 10.01
C THR A 126 -12.28 12.57 10.23
N GLU A 127 -12.60 11.28 10.19
CA GLU A 127 -13.96 10.80 10.38
C GLU A 127 -14.41 10.80 11.85
N ALA A 128 -13.48 10.63 12.79
CA ALA A 128 -13.67 10.67 14.24
C ALA A 128 -14.90 9.87 14.74
N LYS A 129 -15.13 8.68 14.16
CA LYS A 129 -16.22 7.76 14.57
C LYS A 129 -15.91 7.14 15.94
N ASP A 130 -16.92 6.66 16.65
CA ASP A 130 -16.77 6.05 17.97
C ASP A 130 -15.59 5.05 18.04
N GLY A 131 -14.73 5.21 19.04
CA GLY A 131 -13.52 4.41 19.22
C GLY A 131 -12.40 4.70 18.22
N TRP A 132 -12.40 5.89 17.61
CA TRP A 132 -11.41 6.29 16.61
C TRP A 132 -9.99 6.41 17.21
N GLU A 133 -9.86 6.77 18.47
CA GLU A 133 -8.57 7.01 19.12
C GLU A 133 -7.71 5.73 19.11
N ASP A 134 -8.28 4.59 19.51
CA ASP A 134 -7.58 3.32 19.55
C ASP A 134 -7.18 2.85 18.14
N LYS A 135 -8.09 3.02 17.17
CA LYS A 135 -7.81 2.69 15.77
C LYS A 135 -6.73 3.60 15.19
N ALA A 136 -6.79 4.89 15.46
CA ALA A 136 -5.79 5.85 15.02
C ALA A 136 -4.42 5.52 15.64
N ALA A 137 -4.37 5.24 16.94
CA ALA A 137 -3.14 4.82 17.62
C ALA A 137 -2.56 3.56 17.00
N TYR A 138 -3.39 2.57 16.69
CA TYR A 138 -2.98 1.33 16.02
C TYR A 138 -2.33 1.60 14.65
N TYR A 139 -3.01 2.36 13.76
CA TYR A 139 -2.48 2.65 12.44
C TYR A 139 -1.19 3.48 12.49
N LEU A 140 -1.14 4.47 13.38
CA LEU A 140 0.05 5.30 13.56
C LEU A 140 1.24 4.47 14.06
N ASN A 141 1.03 3.57 15.03
CA ASN A 141 2.08 2.71 15.54
C ASN A 141 2.56 1.72 14.48
N PHE A 142 1.63 1.11 13.73
CA PHE A 142 1.97 0.24 12.60
C PHE A 142 2.88 0.95 11.60
N ALA A 143 2.47 2.15 11.16
CA ALA A 143 3.25 2.94 10.20
C ALA A 143 4.64 3.30 10.75
N LYS A 144 4.74 3.75 12.02
CA LYS A 144 6.02 4.09 12.65
C LYS A 144 6.96 2.90 12.73
N GLU A 145 6.46 1.72 13.10
CA GLU A 145 7.29 0.52 13.21
C GLU A 145 7.83 0.10 11.85
N VAL A 146 6.99 0.09 10.80
CA VAL A 146 7.41 -0.24 9.43
C VAL A 146 8.39 0.81 8.90
N TYR A 147 8.11 2.10 9.09
CA TYR A 147 8.99 3.18 8.69
C TYR A 147 10.37 3.10 9.34
N ASN A 148 10.41 2.91 10.65
CA ASN A 148 11.67 2.81 11.41
C ASN A 148 12.48 1.60 10.95
N TRP A 149 11.81 0.47 10.73
CA TRP A 149 12.45 -0.74 10.23
C TRP A 149 13.02 -0.51 8.81
N MET A 150 12.23 0.04 7.89
CA MET A 150 12.64 0.32 6.53
C MET A 150 13.83 1.30 6.50
N THR A 151 13.78 2.35 7.31
CA THR A 151 14.87 3.34 7.42
C THR A 151 16.16 2.71 7.95
N ALA A 152 16.04 1.77 8.90
CA ALA A 152 17.21 1.12 9.48
C ALA A 152 17.89 0.09 8.56
N TYR A 153 17.12 -0.58 7.70
CA TYR A 153 17.62 -1.75 6.97
C TYR A 153 17.55 -1.64 5.44
N LEU A 154 16.64 -0.84 4.89
CA LEU A 154 16.46 -0.69 3.44
C LEU A 154 16.82 0.70 2.92
N CYS A 155 17.23 1.64 3.78
CA CYS A 155 17.60 2.99 3.37
C CYS A 155 19.05 3.30 3.75
N ASP A 156 19.80 3.83 2.80
CA ASP A 156 21.04 4.54 3.10
C ASP A 156 20.71 6.02 3.39
N THR A 157 20.69 6.37 4.67
CA THR A 157 20.33 7.73 5.12
C THR A 157 21.35 8.77 4.73
N SER A 158 22.58 8.39 4.37
CA SER A 158 23.63 9.31 3.94
C SER A 158 23.44 9.75 2.48
N THR A 159 22.92 8.87 1.64
CA THR A 159 22.71 9.11 0.20
C THR A 159 21.25 9.33 -0.17
N GLY A 160 20.32 8.92 0.71
CA GLY A 160 18.87 8.87 0.42
C GLY A 160 18.47 7.71 -0.49
N GLN A 161 19.36 6.75 -0.72
CA GLN A 161 19.11 5.60 -1.55
C GLN A 161 18.23 4.58 -0.81
N VAL A 162 17.21 4.05 -1.51
CA VAL A 162 16.37 2.96 -1.02
C VAL A 162 16.72 1.70 -1.79
N TYR A 163 17.08 0.66 -1.06
CA TYR A 163 17.43 -0.66 -1.61
C TYR A 163 16.18 -1.47 -1.92
N ASP A 164 16.28 -2.37 -2.89
CA ASP A 164 15.13 -3.16 -3.34
C ASP A 164 14.62 -4.10 -2.25
N ASN A 165 15.49 -4.93 -1.73
CA ASN A 165 15.11 -5.98 -0.80
C ASN A 165 16.23 -6.39 0.15
N LEU A 166 15.86 -7.14 1.18
CA LEU A 166 16.74 -7.97 1.96
C LEU A 166 16.01 -9.24 2.43
N GLY A 167 16.75 -10.32 2.63
CA GLY A 167 16.26 -11.53 3.28
C GLY A 167 16.56 -11.53 4.77
N ILE A 168 15.95 -12.46 5.49
CA ILE A 168 16.27 -12.75 6.90
C ILE A 168 17.10 -14.03 6.96
N ARG A 169 18.27 -13.96 7.58
CA ARG A 169 19.18 -15.10 7.76
C ARG A 169 18.59 -16.14 8.73
N ASP A 170 19.16 -17.34 8.74
CA ASP A 170 18.69 -18.43 9.61
C ASP A 170 18.81 -18.11 11.09
N ASP A 171 19.78 -17.29 11.49
CA ASP A 171 19.97 -16.82 12.85
C ASP A 171 19.00 -15.69 13.28
N GLY A 172 18.09 -15.26 12.39
CA GLY A 172 17.15 -14.20 12.63
C GLY A 172 17.68 -12.78 12.38
N THR A 173 18.94 -12.64 11.91
CA THR A 173 19.49 -11.32 11.56
C THR A 173 19.07 -10.88 10.17
N PRO A 174 18.91 -9.57 9.92
CA PRO A 174 18.73 -9.04 8.57
C PRO A 174 19.91 -9.42 7.67
N GLY A 175 19.61 -9.83 6.44
CA GLY A 175 20.61 -10.05 5.40
C GLY A 175 21.21 -8.75 4.90
N ASP A 176 22.16 -8.85 3.97
CA ASP A 176 22.67 -7.68 3.27
C ASP A 176 21.60 -7.18 2.29
N PRO A 177 21.32 -5.88 2.25
CA PRO A 177 20.34 -5.34 1.32
C PRO A 177 20.85 -5.46 -0.12
N ASP A 178 19.92 -5.80 -1.04
CA ASP A 178 20.21 -5.72 -2.46
C ASP A 178 20.31 -4.24 -2.86
N LYS A 179 21.50 -3.86 -3.28
CA LYS A 179 21.81 -2.47 -3.62
C LYS A 179 21.28 -2.00 -4.98
N VAL A 180 20.51 -2.85 -5.67
CA VAL A 180 19.75 -2.41 -6.84
C VAL A 180 18.70 -1.40 -6.38
N CYS A 181 18.86 -0.15 -6.83
CA CYS A 181 17.94 0.92 -6.47
C CYS A 181 16.77 0.96 -7.45
N LEU A 182 15.57 0.57 -6.99
CA LEU A 182 14.35 0.65 -7.80
C LEU A 182 14.01 2.08 -8.27
N LEU A 183 14.42 3.10 -7.51
CA LEU A 183 14.16 4.51 -7.85
C LEU A 183 15.09 5.05 -8.94
N TYR A 184 16.21 4.39 -9.25
CA TYR A 184 17.17 4.85 -10.26
C TYR A 184 16.77 4.48 -11.69
N THR A 185 15.84 3.56 -11.87
CA THR A 185 15.38 3.11 -13.20
C THR A 185 14.28 3.97 -13.80
N SER A 186 13.67 4.87 -13.02
CA SER A 186 12.73 5.86 -13.53
C SER A 186 13.40 7.23 -13.58
N PRO A 187 13.58 7.84 -14.78
CA PRO A 187 14.10 9.20 -14.86
C PRO A 187 13.18 10.13 -14.06
N SER A 188 13.78 10.88 -13.15
CA SER A 188 13.03 11.85 -12.35
C SER A 188 12.34 12.87 -13.27
N PRO A 189 11.25 13.53 -12.84
CA PRO A 189 10.65 14.61 -13.61
C PRO A 189 11.65 15.71 -13.99
N ARG A 190 12.73 15.89 -13.22
CA ARG A 190 13.82 16.83 -13.50
C ARG A 190 14.74 16.36 -14.63
N ASP A 191 14.93 15.06 -14.80
CA ASP A 191 15.80 14.50 -15.84
C ASP A 191 15.11 14.56 -17.21
N ARG A 192 13.78 14.55 -17.26
CA ARG A 192 12.98 14.73 -18.48
C ARG A 192 12.97 16.16 -19.02
N GLN A 193 13.40 17.16 -18.25
CA GLN A 193 13.50 18.57 -18.70
C GLN A 193 14.83 18.92 -19.35
N LYS A 194 15.80 17.98 -19.37
CA LYS A 194 17.15 18.19 -19.92
C LYS A 194 17.42 17.46 -21.24
N SER A 195 16.41 16.81 -21.82
CA SER A 195 16.50 16.11 -23.12
C SER A 195 15.79 16.88 -24.22
#